data_c42d141ec281fceaa7f9532d13a5f29b
#
_entry.id   c42d141ec281fceaa7f9532d13a5f29b
#
_cell.length_a   1.000
_cell.length_b   1.000
_cell.length_c   1.000
_cell.angle_alpha   90.00
_cell.angle_beta   90.00
_cell.angle_gamma   90.00
#
_symmetry.space_group_name_H-M   'P 1'
#
loop_
_entity.id
_entity.type
_entity.pdbx_description
1 polymer ?
#
loop_
_entity_poly.entity_id
_entity_poly.type
_entity_poly.pdbx_seq_one_letter_code
_entity_poly.pdbx_strand_id
1 'polypeptide(L)'
;MLIKVLANEFLLSASSNTTVNNAVVVRVVHTGTQEHVITIGDGAGSNIGSFTMLNNSELILEKDRTDTLQVDSGTDVKVVSIAYKN
;
A
#
# COMPACT_ATOMS: atom_id res chain seq x y z
N MET A 1 14.46 5.02 -13.71
CA MET A 1 13.09 4.56 -14.01
C MET A 1 12.10 5.65 -13.64
N LEU A 2 11.17 5.93 -14.51
CA LEU A 2 10.10 6.88 -14.22
C LEU A 2 8.84 6.15 -13.83
N ILE A 3 8.05 6.78 -12.96
CA ILE A 3 6.74 6.26 -12.58
C ILE A 3 5.66 7.23 -13.04
N LYS A 4 4.48 6.68 -13.31
CA LYS A 4 3.29 7.43 -13.66
C LYS A 4 2.25 7.22 -12.59
N VAL A 5 1.73 8.30 -12.03
CA VAL A 5 0.66 8.23 -11.03
C VAL A 5 -0.67 8.06 -11.75
N LEU A 6 -1.45 7.07 -11.35
CA LEU A 6 -2.70 6.68 -12.03
C LEU A 6 -3.95 7.18 -11.33
N ALA A 7 -3.86 7.63 -10.07
CA ALA A 7 -5.01 8.05 -9.29
C ALA A 7 -4.56 9.01 -8.19
N ASN A 8 -5.50 9.49 -7.38
CA ASN A 8 -5.16 10.30 -6.23
C ASN A 8 -4.66 9.42 -5.08
N GLU A 9 -3.64 9.89 -4.38
CA GLU A 9 -3.13 9.23 -3.18
C GLU A 9 -4.17 9.30 -2.07
N PHE A 10 -4.28 8.23 -1.27
CA PHE A 10 -5.23 8.20 -0.16
C PHE A 10 -4.63 7.46 1.04
N LEU A 11 -5.23 7.66 2.21
CA LEU A 11 -4.77 7.04 3.44
C LEU A 11 -5.15 5.55 3.48
N LEU A 12 -4.20 4.72 3.87
CA LEU A 12 -4.45 3.30 4.10
C LEU A 12 -5.19 3.15 5.43
N SER A 13 -6.23 2.31 5.43
CA SER A 13 -7.08 2.13 6.60
C SER A 13 -6.59 1.00 7.50
N ALA A 14 -6.78 1.16 8.81
CA ALA A 14 -6.56 0.10 9.79
C ALA A 14 -7.78 -0.78 9.99
N SER A 15 -8.96 -0.34 9.55
CA SER A 15 -10.22 -1.04 9.78
C SER A 15 -10.77 -1.75 8.53
N SER A 16 -10.19 -1.47 7.37
CA SER A 16 -10.63 -2.11 6.11
C SER A 16 -9.45 -2.23 5.16
N ASN A 17 -9.48 -3.25 4.31
CA ASN A 17 -8.46 -3.44 3.29
C ASN A 17 -8.88 -2.77 1.98
N THR A 18 -7.91 -2.57 1.08
CA THR A 18 -8.15 -1.96 -0.22
C THR A 18 -7.27 -2.59 -1.28
N THR A 19 -7.82 -2.75 -2.48
CA THR A 19 -7.03 -3.20 -3.64
C THR A 19 -6.20 -2.07 -4.25
N VAL A 20 -6.31 -0.86 -3.75
CA VAL A 20 -5.68 0.35 -4.31
C VAL A 20 -6.03 0.48 -5.80
N ASN A 21 -7.34 0.55 -6.07
CA ASN A 21 -7.90 0.66 -7.43
C ASN A 21 -7.50 -0.51 -8.35
N ASN A 22 -7.42 -1.72 -7.78
CA ASN A 22 -7.02 -2.94 -8.50
C ASN A 22 -5.63 -2.81 -9.15
N ALA A 23 -4.74 -2.09 -8.49
CA ALA A 23 -3.40 -1.84 -9.00
C ALA A 23 -2.52 -3.08 -8.91
N VAL A 24 -1.57 -3.18 -9.83
CA VAL A 24 -0.50 -4.20 -9.77
C VAL A 24 0.79 -3.62 -9.23
N VAL A 25 0.96 -2.30 -9.29
CA VAL A 25 2.10 -1.60 -8.71
C VAL A 25 1.58 -0.43 -7.88
N VAL A 26 2.07 -0.31 -6.66
CA VAL A 26 1.60 0.67 -5.69
C VAL A 26 2.79 1.39 -5.07
N ARG A 27 2.68 2.71 -4.94
CA ARG A 27 3.62 3.48 -4.14
C ARG A 27 3.04 3.62 -2.73
N VAL A 28 3.81 3.23 -1.73
CA VAL A 28 3.42 3.31 -0.31
C VAL A 28 4.35 4.27 0.39
N VAL A 29 3.80 5.26 1.08
CA VAL A 29 4.55 6.29 1.79
C VAL A 29 4.10 6.33 3.24
N HIS A 30 5.07 6.30 4.15
CA HIS A 30 4.84 6.44 5.58
C HIS A 30 5.36 7.80 6.04
N THR A 31 4.46 8.68 6.47
CA THR A 31 4.81 10.05 6.88
C THR A 31 4.78 10.25 8.39
N GLY A 32 4.57 9.18 9.14
CA GLY A 32 4.43 9.25 10.60
C GLY A 32 5.74 9.10 11.35
N THR A 33 5.63 8.96 12.65
CA THR A 33 6.76 8.89 13.58
C THR A 33 6.97 7.51 14.20
N GLN A 34 6.06 6.56 13.95
CA GLN A 34 6.14 5.19 14.48
C GLN A 34 6.11 4.20 13.34
N GLU A 35 6.76 3.06 13.53
CA GLU A 35 6.68 1.99 12.54
C GLU A 35 5.28 1.39 12.50
N HIS A 36 4.87 0.89 11.34
CA HIS A 36 3.60 0.22 11.13
C HIS A 36 3.80 -1.10 10.41
N VAL A 37 2.89 -2.04 10.62
CA VAL A 37 2.86 -3.30 9.88
C VAL A 37 1.82 -3.19 8.79
N ILE A 38 2.23 -3.48 7.56
CA ILE A 38 1.35 -3.52 6.40
C ILE A 38 1.04 -4.98 6.10
N THR A 39 -0.25 -5.32 6.05
CA THR A 39 -0.70 -6.67 5.76
C THR A 39 -1.23 -6.74 4.34
N ILE A 40 -0.82 -7.78 3.61
CA ILE A 40 -1.28 -8.05 2.26
C ILE A 40 -2.23 -9.23 2.31
N GLY A 41 -3.45 -9.04 1.82
CA GLY A 41 -4.46 -10.09 1.70
C GLY A 41 -4.68 -10.51 0.26
N ASP A 42 -5.32 -11.64 0.06
CA ASP A 42 -5.60 -12.19 -1.27
C ASP A 42 -6.94 -11.72 -1.87
N GLY A 43 -7.67 -10.89 -1.13
CA GLY A 43 -8.99 -10.42 -1.56
C GLY A 43 -10.12 -11.41 -1.28
N ALA A 44 -9.80 -12.62 -0.81
CA ALA A 44 -10.78 -13.67 -0.52
C ALA A 44 -10.85 -14.00 0.97
N GLY A 45 -10.28 -13.16 1.82
CA GLY A 45 -10.34 -13.31 3.28
C GLY A 45 -9.11 -13.91 3.92
N SER A 46 -8.09 -14.29 3.14
CA SER A 46 -6.85 -14.83 3.67
C SER A 46 -5.72 -13.83 3.52
N ASN A 47 -4.78 -13.84 4.47
CA ASN A 47 -3.59 -13.02 4.39
C ASN A 47 -2.51 -13.75 3.60
N ILE A 48 -1.80 -13.01 2.74
CA ILE A 48 -0.64 -13.51 2.00
C ILE A 48 0.61 -13.32 2.86
N GLY A 49 0.75 -12.16 3.49
CA GLY A 49 1.91 -11.84 4.29
C GLY A 49 1.83 -10.43 4.86
N SER A 50 2.88 -10.05 5.56
CA SER A 50 2.98 -8.72 6.14
C SER A 50 4.43 -8.28 6.19
N PHE A 51 4.64 -6.98 6.29
CA PHE A 51 5.97 -6.41 6.45
C PHE A 51 5.90 -5.17 7.32
N THR A 52 7.00 -4.86 8.00
CA THR A 52 7.12 -3.66 8.81
C THR A 52 7.64 -2.51 7.95
N MET A 53 6.94 -1.39 8.01
CA MET A 53 7.34 -0.17 7.33
C MET A 53 7.81 0.84 8.36
N LEU A 54 9.05 1.29 8.22
CA LEU A 54 9.64 2.26 9.13
C LEU A 54 9.08 3.66 8.88
N ASN A 55 9.14 4.50 9.91
CA ASN A 55 8.71 5.89 9.79
C ASN A 55 9.53 6.63 8.72
N ASN A 56 8.89 7.60 8.07
CA ASN A 56 9.50 8.42 7.01
C ASN A 56 10.11 7.60 5.88
N SER A 57 9.46 6.49 5.52
CA SER A 57 9.94 5.60 4.46
C SER A 57 8.96 5.54 3.30
N GLU A 58 9.46 5.02 2.19
CA GLU A 58 8.68 4.86 0.96
C GLU A 58 9.10 3.56 0.30
N LEU A 59 8.15 2.88 -0.31
CA LEU A 59 8.47 1.71 -1.12
C LEU A 59 7.53 1.59 -2.31
N ILE A 60 7.99 0.86 -3.33
CA ILE A 60 7.19 0.48 -4.48
C ILE A 60 6.91 -1.02 -4.33
N LEU A 61 5.64 -1.37 -4.32
CA LEU A 61 5.18 -2.73 -4.08
C LEU A 61 4.46 -3.26 -5.31
N GLU A 62 4.83 -4.49 -5.73
CA GLU A 62 4.10 -5.20 -6.76
C GLU A 62 3.14 -6.18 -6.12
N LYS A 63 1.94 -6.29 -6.66
CA LYS A 63 0.91 -7.21 -6.16
C LYS A 63 -0.02 -7.62 -7.28
N ASP A 64 -0.83 -8.66 -7.05
CA ASP A 64 -1.93 -8.99 -7.96
C ASP A 64 -3.05 -7.96 -7.82
N ARG A 65 -3.86 -7.82 -8.85
CA ARG A 65 -4.94 -6.82 -8.88
C ARG A 65 -5.90 -6.97 -7.71
N THR A 66 -6.20 -8.20 -7.31
CA THR A 66 -7.15 -8.49 -6.24
C THR A 66 -6.53 -8.51 -4.86
N ASP A 67 -5.20 -8.42 -4.77
CA ASP A 67 -4.51 -8.36 -3.48
C ASP A 67 -4.82 -7.05 -2.78
N THR A 68 -4.98 -7.10 -1.47
CA THR A 68 -5.38 -5.97 -0.66
C THR A 68 -4.27 -5.55 0.30
N LEU A 69 -4.31 -4.29 0.68
CA LEU A 69 -3.40 -3.72 1.68
C LEU A 69 -4.18 -3.17 2.85
N GLN A 70 -3.61 -3.32 4.04
CA GLN A 70 -4.18 -2.78 5.27
C GLN A 70 -3.03 -2.44 6.23
N VAL A 71 -3.14 -1.31 6.92
CA VAL A 71 -2.19 -0.92 7.95
C VAL A 71 -2.69 -1.38 9.33
N ASP A 72 -1.79 -1.56 10.27
CA ASP A 72 -2.14 -2.02 11.62
C ASP A 72 -2.87 -0.96 12.45
N SER A 73 -2.51 0.31 12.28
CA SER A 73 -3.11 1.41 13.03
C SER A 73 -2.71 2.75 12.41
N GLY A 74 -3.37 3.83 12.87
CA GLY A 74 -2.98 5.18 12.51
C GLY A 74 -3.51 5.66 11.17
N THR A 75 -3.06 6.87 10.78
CA THR A 75 -3.49 7.55 9.56
C THR A 75 -2.31 8.13 8.79
N ASP A 76 -1.13 7.56 8.94
CA ASP A 76 0.12 8.13 8.41
C ASP A 76 0.66 7.38 7.21
N VAL A 77 0.03 6.30 6.77
CA VAL A 77 0.47 5.55 5.59
C VAL A 77 -0.46 5.85 4.43
N LYS A 78 0.12 6.32 3.33
CA LYS A 78 -0.62 6.69 2.12
C LYS A 78 -0.22 5.79 0.97
N VAL A 79 -1.18 5.54 0.09
CA VAL A 79 -0.97 4.65 -1.06
C VAL A 79 -1.55 5.29 -2.32
N VAL A 80 -0.96 4.94 -3.45
CA VAL A 80 -1.47 5.34 -4.76
C VAL A 80 -1.07 4.31 -5.81
N SER A 81 -1.97 4.08 -6.76
CA SER A 81 -1.68 3.22 -7.91
C SER A 81 -0.72 3.95 -8.86
N ILE A 82 0.28 3.22 -9.34
CA ILE A 82 1.26 3.76 -10.28
C ILE A 82 1.51 2.77 -11.41
N ALA A 83 2.19 3.23 -12.44
CA ALA A 83 2.74 2.40 -13.49
C ALA A 83 4.17 2.84 -13.78
N TYR A 84 4.97 1.92 -14.28
CA TYR A 84 6.31 2.27 -14.74
C TYR A 84 6.21 2.89 -16.13
N LYS A 85 7.04 3.89 -16.35
CA LYS A 85 7.15 4.55 -17.64
C LYS A 85 8.60 4.44 -18.13
N ASN A 86 8.75 3.92 -19.30
CA ASN A 86 10.06 3.81 -19.97
C ASN A 86 10.36 5.08 -20.75
#